data_97fb343e94878c0f8f26e46a1439f9a7
#
_entry.id   97fb343e94878c0f8f26e46a1439f9a7
#
_cell.length_a   1.000
_cell.length_b   1.000
_cell.length_c   1.000
_cell.angle_alpha   90.00
_cell.angle_beta   90.00
_cell.angle_gamma   90.00
#
_symmetry.space_group_name_H-M   'P 1'
#
loop_
_entity.id
_entity.type
_entity.pdbx_description
1 polymer ?
#
loop_
_entity_poly.entity_id
_entity_poly.type
_entity_poly.pdbx_seq_one_letter_code
_entity_poly.pdbx_strand_id
1 'polypeptide(L)'
;LTAYNETCAAIGNVYMNYRLFLLHGDSKYFDVLERTLYNGLISGVSLDGGKFFYPNPLSCDGKYHFNADHTITRQPWFGCACCPSNISRFIPSLPGYVYAVKDNQVYVNLFLSNRAELKLNEKKVVLEQETGYPWNGGRRGEAHQGNLPFTMNIRIPGWVRGSVLPSDLYSYADDLKLGYRVLVNGEEVTGELRKGYLRIDRKWKKGDVVEVHFD
;
A
#
# COMPACT_ATOMS: atom_id res chain seq x y z
N LEU A 1 -21.45 15.22 5.55
CA LEU A 1 -20.30 15.74 6.29
C LEU A 1 -20.20 15.20 7.73
N THR A 2 -21.23 14.54 8.21
CA THR A 2 -21.34 13.97 9.57
C THR A 2 -21.04 12.46 9.60
N ALA A 3 -20.42 11.91 8.56
CA ALA A 3 -20.04 10.50 8.54
C ALA A 3 -19.01 10.22 9.65
N TYR A 4 -19.29 9.18 10.42
CA TYR A 4 -18.41 8.73 11.50
C TYR A 4 -17.28 7.86 10.94
N ASN A 5 -16.25 8.49 10.42
CA ASN A 5 -15.09 7.83 9.81
C ASN A 5 -14.07 7.45 10.90
N GLU A 6 -14.37 6.41 11.66
CA GLU A 6 -13.50 6.01 12.77
C GLU A 6 -12.15 5.47 12.29
N THR A 7 -11.08 5.89 12.93
CA THR A 7 -9.70 5.40 12.65
C THR A 7 -9.61 3.88 12.80
N CYS A 8 -10.29 3.29 13.80
CA CYS A 8 -10.35 1.83 13.94
C CYS A 8 -11.07 1.14 12.78
N ALA A 9 -12.13 1.76 12.24
CA ALA A 9 -12.82 1.22 11.06
C ALA A 9 -11.93 1.24 9.82
N ALA A 10 -11.10 2.29 9.65
CA ALA A 10 -10.09 2.34 8.60
C ALA A 10 -9.07 1.19 8.73
N ILE A 11 -8.58 0.92 9.95
CA ILE A 11 -7.70 -0.22 10.22
C ILE A 11 -8.39 -1.55 9.91
N GLY A 12 -9.65 -1.71 10.32
CA GLY A 12 -10.46 -2.88 10.00
C GLY A 12 -10.61 -3.11 8.50
N ASN A 13 -10.82 -2.04 7.74
CA ASN A 13 -10.88 -2.09 6.27
C ASN A 13 -9.55 -2.55 5.65
N VAL A 14 -8.41 -2.09 6.18
CA VAL A 14 -7.08 -2.58 5.75
C VAL A 14 -6.95 -4.07 6.01
N TYR A 15 -7.30 -4.57 7.20
CA TYR A 15 -7.24 -5.99 7.53
C TYR A 15 -8.13 -6.83 6.64
N MET A 16 -9.36 -6.38 6.38
CA MET A 16 -10.30 -7.08 5.50
C MET A 16 -9.75 -7.20 4.09
N ASN A 17 -9.31 -6.08 3.50
CA ASN A 17 -8.77 -6.09 2.14
C ASN A 17 -7.50 -6.94 2.02
N TYR A 18 -6.63 -6.93 3.03
CA TYR A 18 -5.47 -7.81 3.05
C TYR A 18 -5.88 -9.30 3.04
N ARG A 19 -6.87 -9.69 3.84
CA ARG A 19 -7.38 -11.08 3.86
C ARG A 19 -7.99 -11.47 2.52
N LEU A 20 -8.76 -10.58 1.90
CA LEU A 20 -9.31 -10.80 0.57
C LEU A 20 -8.21 -10.92 -0.50
N PHE A 21 -7.15 -10.13 -0.40
CA PHE A 21 -5.98 -10.28 -1.27
C PHE A 21 -5.33 -11.66 -1.09
N LEU A 22 -5.08 -12.12 0.12
CA LEU A 22 -4.49 -13.43 0.37
C LEU A 22 -5.33 -14.56 -0.23
N LEU A 23 -6.66 -14.39 -0.26
CA LEU A 23 -7.59 -15.37 -0.82
C LEU A 23 -7.62 -15.34 -2.36
N HIS A 24 -7.62 -14.14 -2.96
CA HIS A 24 -7.90 -13.95 -4.39
C HIS A 24 -6.68 -13.60 -5.24
N GLY A 25 -5.61 -13.06 -4.64
CA GLY A 25 -4.41 -12.59 -5.34
C GLY A 25 -4.68 -11.45 -6.33
N ASP A 26 -5.64 -10.57 -6.04
CA ASP A 26 -6.08 -9.49 -6.92
C ASP A 26 -5.66 -8.13 -6.34
N SER A 27 -4.99 -7.31 -7.14
CA SER A 27 -4.45 -6.00 -6.73
C SER A 27 -5.51 -5.00 -6.31
N LYS A 28 -6.77 -5.17 -6.74
CA LYS A 28 -7.87 -4.26 -6.36
C LYS A 28 -8.03 -4.13 -4.84
N TYR A 29 -7.74 -5.18 -4.10
CA TYR A 29 -7.76 -5.15 -2.64
C TYR A 29 -6.64 -4.30 -2.07
N PHE A 30 -5.46 -4.31 -2.71
CA PHE A 30 -4.37 -3.39 -2.34
C PHE A 30 -4.64 -1.96 -2.78
N ASP A 31 -5.39 -1.73 -3.85
CA ASP A 31 -5.80 -0.38 -4.25
C ASP A 31 -6.68 0.27 -3.17
N VAL A 32 -7.62 -0.49 -2.59
CA VAL A 32 -8.43 -0.03 -1.45
C VAL A 32 -7.58 0.11 -0.19
N LEU A 33 -6.74 -0.88 0.11
CA LEU A 33 -5.87 -0.91 1.29
C LEU A 33 -4.94 0.31 1.30
N GLU A 34 -4.21 0.55 0.22
CA GLU A 34 -3.27 1.66 0.10
C GLU A 34 -3.96 3.02 0.22
N ARG A 35 -5.10 3.20 -0.45
CA ARG A 35 -5.91 4.43 -0.32
C ARG A 35 -6.38 4.65 1.12
N THR A 36 -6.85 3.60 1.78
CA THR A 36 -7.27 3.68 3.18
C THR A 36 -6.10 4.03 4.08
N LEU A 37 -4.94 3.41 3.85
CA LEU A 37 -3.72 3.66 4.62
C LEU A 37 -3.30 5.12 4.55
N TYR A 38 -3.17 5.68 3.34
CA TYR A 38 -2.68 7.05 3.15
C TYR A 38 -3.70 8.14 3.46
N ASN A 39 -4.98 7.83 3.52
CA ASN A 39 -6.04 8.82 3.74
C ASN A 39 -6.79 8.61 5.06
N GLY A 40 -7.55 7.52 5.17
CA GLY A 40 -8.44 7.30 6.31
C GLY A 40 -7.75 6.84 7.58
N LEU A 41 -6.52 6.34 7.50
CA LEU A 41 -5.81 5.75 8.63
C LEU A 41 -4.72 6.68 9.16
N ILE A 42 -3.71 7.00 8.33
CA ILE A 42 -2.55 7.76 8.81
C ILE A 42 -2.90 9.21 9.16
N SER A 43 -3.92 9.78 8.53
CA SER A 43 -4.48 11.09 8.88
C SER A 43 -5.03 11.16 10.30
N GLY A 44 -5.32 10.01 10.91
CA GLY A 44 -5.72 9.91 12.31
C GLY A 44 -4.61 10.23 13.32
N VAL A 45 -3.35 10.33 12.89
CA VAL A 45 -2.19 10.60 13.76
C VAL A 45 -1.60 11.98 13.46
N SER A 46 -1.15 12.70 14.49
CA SER A 46 -0.40 13.94 14.30
C SER A 46 1.01 13.67 13.76
N LEU A 47 1.61 14.68 13.13
CA LEU A 47 2.95 14.54 12.53
C LEU A 47 4.05 14.21 13.55
N ASP A 48 3.87 14.62 14.80
CA ASP A 48 4.77 14.28 15.91
C ASP A 48 4.47 12.90 16.52
N GLY A 49 3.42 12.21 16.04
CA GLY A 49 3.01 10.89 16.53
C GLY A 49 2.32 10.88 17.89
N GLY A 50 2.16 12.04 18.54
CA GLY A 50 1.72 12.13 19.94
C GLY A 50 0.24 12.36 20.15
N LYS A 51 -0.54 12.61 19.07
CA LYS A 51 -1.98 12.93 19.16
C LYS A 51 -2.78 12.22 18.08
N PHE A 52 -4.06 11.98 18.37
CA PHE A 52 -4.91 11.12 17.57
C PHE A 52 -6.28 11.73 17.31
N PHE A 53 -6.88 11.36 16.18
CA PHE A 53 -8.33 11.42 15.97
C PHE A 53 -8.97 10.08 16.31
N TYR A 54 -10.17 10.14 16.89
CA TYR A 54 -11.06 9.00 17.03
C TYR A 54 -11.90 8.86 15.75
N PRO A 55 -12.96 9.68 15.51
CA PRO A 55 -13.48 9.90 14.17
C PRO A 55 -12.50 10.76 13.37
N ASN A 56 -12.46 10.54 12.05
CA ASN A 56 -11.58 11.25 11.14
C ASN A 56 -12.38 11.73 9.91
N PRO A 57 -13.27 12.74 10.07
CA PRO A 57 -14.14 13.21 9.00
C PRO A 57 -13.33 13.87 7.87
N LEU A 58 -13.90 13.86 6.65
CA LEU A 58 -13.28 14.44 5.45
C LEU A 58 -13.21 15.97 5.47
N SER A 59 -14.01 16.63 6.30
CA SER A 59 -14.01 18.09 6.45
C SER A 59 -14.40 18.49 7.86
N CYS A 60 -13.93 19.65 8.29
CA CYS A 60 -14.28 20.27 9.54
C CYS A 60 -14.57 21.77 9.30
N ASP A 61 -15.73 22.24 9.76
CA ASP A 61 -16.13 23.64 9.67
C ASP A 61 -15.69 24.47 10.90
N GLY A 62 -14.98 23.84 11.83
CA GLY A 62 -14.56 24.46 13.09
C GLY A 62 -15.67 24.60 14.13
N LYS A 63 -16.91 24.18 13.83
CA LYS A 63 -18.07 24.27 14.73
C LYS A 63 -18.53 22.90 15.21
N TYR A 64 -18.47 21.90 14.33
CA TYR A 64 -18.85 20.54 14.66
C TYR A 64 -17.74 19.83 15.43
N HIS A 65 -17.94 19.61 16.71
CA HIS A 65 -17.00 18.92 17.60
C HIS A 65 -17.09 17.42 17.36
N PHE A 66 -16.44 16.96 16.33
CA PHE A 66 -16.56 15.59 15.81
C PHE A 66 -15.72 14.56 16.57
N ASN A 67 -14.62 14.98 17.17
CA ASN A 67 -13.71 14.05 17.85
C ASN A 67 -14.29 13.59 19.19
N ALA A 68 -13.85 12.43 19.68
CA ALA A 68 -14.21 11.99 21.03
C ALA A 68 -13.83 13.07 22.06
N ASP A 69 -14.53 13.08 23.19
CA ASP A 69 -14.41 14.11 24.24
C ASP A 69 -14.79 15.54 23.75
N HIS A 70 -15.64 15.61 22.69
CA HIS A 70 -16.18 16.85 22.14
C HIS A 70 -15.13 17.88 21.72
N THR A 71 -14.08 17.43 21.02
CA THR A 71 -13.03 18.30 20.49
C THR A 71 -13.06 18.32 18.94
N ILE A 72 -12.32 19.26 18.36
CA ILE A 72 -12.11 19.37 16.89
C ILE A 72 -10.66 19.13 16.49
N THR A 73 -9.80 18.85 17.46
CA THR A 73 -8.37 18.63 17.24
C THR A 73 -7.95 17.25 17.71
N ARG A 74 -6.81 16.77 17.23
CA ARG A 74 -6.21 15.53 17.72
C ARG A 74 -5.88 15.65 19.19
N GLN A 75 -6.20 14.60 19.96
CA GLN A 75 -5.99 14.52 21.40
C GLN A 75 -4.89 13.50 21.74
N PRO A 76 -4.11 13.71 22.80
CA PRO A 76 -3.07 12.77 23.20
C PRO A 76 -3.64 11.42 23.65
N TRP A 77 -4.87 11.42 24.19
CA TRP A 77 -5.54 10.22 24.67
C TRP A 77 -7.06 10.43 24.75
N PHE A 78 -7.81 9.35 24.98
CA PHE A 78 -9.26 9.35 25.14
C PHE A 78 -9.66 8.43 26.32
N GLY A 79 -10.79 8.68 26.94
CA GLY A 79 -11.37 7.82 27.98
C GLY A 79 -11.57 6.37 27.49
N CYS A 80 -12.02 6.20 26.24
CA CYS A 80 -11.98 4.94 25.51
C CYS A 80 -10.90 5.04 24.42
N ALA A 81 -9.72 4.51 24.68
CA ALA A 81 -8.55 4.71 23.82
C ALA A 81 -8.37 3.65 22.72
N CYS A 82 -9.46 3.18 22.08
CA CYS A 82 -9.35 2.13 21.07
C CYS A 82 -8.57 2.59 19.82
N CYS A 83 -8.79 3.80 19.33
CA CYS A 83 -8.10 4.28 18.13
C CYS A 83 -6.59 4.51 18.34
N PRO A 84 -6.13 5.22 19.39
CA PRO A 84 -4.70 5.34 19.67
C PRO A 84 -4.01 3.99 19.84
N SER A 85 -4.56 3.10 20.64
CA SER A 85 -3.96 1.78 20.87
C SER A 85 -3.96 0.91 19.62
N ASN A 86 -5.02 0.99 18.79
CA ASN A 86 -5.12 0.20 17.57
C ASN A 86 -4.13 0.67 16.51
N ILE A 87 -4.00 1.99 16.30
CA ILE A 87 -3.04 2.53 15.32
C ILE A 87 -1.59 2.28 15.75
N SER A 88 -1.31 2.38 17.05
CA SER A 88 0.03 2.08 17.60
C SER A 88 0.44 0.61 17.40
N ARG A 89 -0.52 -0.32 17.36
CA ARG A 89 -0.27 -1.72 17.00
C ARG A 89 -0.19 -1.93 15.50
N PHE A 90 -0.97 -1.18 14.73
CA PHE A 90 -1.04 -1.34 13.28
C PHE A 90 0.24 -0.89 12.58
N ILE A 91 0.76 0.30 12.91
CA ILE A 91 1.94 0.88 12.25
C ILE A 91 3.14 -0.08 12.24
N PRO A 92 3.54 -0.72 13.35
CA PRO A 92 4.63 -1.70 13.35
C PRO A 92 4.35 -2.97 12.52
N SER A 93 3.08 -3.24 12.18
CA SER A 93 2.71 -4.39 11.33
C SER A 93 2.83 -4.10 9.82
N LEU A 94 3.01 -2.83 9.43
CA LEU A 94 3.06 -2.38 8.04
C LEU A 94 4.07 -3.15 7.16
N PRO A 95 5.27 -3.51 7.64
CA PRO A 95 6.20 -4.32 6.84
C PRO A 95 5.61 -5.64 6.34
N GLY A 96 4.67 -6.24 7.08
CA GLY A 96 4.00 -7.47 6.70
C GLY A 96 3.05 -7.35 5.49
N TYR A 97 2.74 -6.14 5.03
CA TYR A 97 1.87 -5.89 3.86
C TYR A 97 2.66 -5.56 2.59
N VAL A 98 3.95 -5.26 2.71
CA VAL A 98 4.78 -4.83 1.57
C VAL A 98 4.92 -5.94 0.54
N TYR A 99 5.15 -7.16 1.02
CA TYR A 99 5.30 -8.34 0.17
C TYR A 99 4.33 -9.44 0.58
N ALA A 100 4.01 -10.29 -0.39
CA ALA A 100 3.43 -11.60 -0.12
C ALA A 100 4.19 -12.66 -0.92
N VAL A 101 4.25 -13.86 -0.37
CA VAL A 101 4.90 -15.01 -1.01
C VAL A 101 3.88 -16.13 -1.16
N LYS A 102 3.82 -16.72 -2.35
CA LYS A 102 3.04 -17.92 -2.62
C LYS A 102 3.86 -18.84 -3.53
N ASP A 103 4.15 -20.03 -3.06
CA ASP A 103 4.98 -20.99 -3.78
C ASP A 103 6.34 -20.36 -4.19
N ASN A 104 6.61 -20.28 -5.49
CA ASN A 104 7.81 -19.65 -6.04
C ASN A 104 7.53 -18.24 -6.62
N GLN A 105 6.61 -17.50 -6.02
CA GLN A 105 6.19 -16.19 -6.48
C GLN A 105 6.28 -15.17 -5.35
N VAL A 106 6.77 -13.99 -5.66
CA VAL A 106 6.75 -12.80 -4.80
C VAL A 106 5.79 -11.79 -5.38
N TYR A 107 4.91 -11.25 -4.54
CA TYR A 107 4.04 -10.12 -4.85
C TYR A 107 4.59 -8.89 -4.18
N VAL A 108 4.90 -7.86 -4.96
CA VAL A 108 5.31 -6.54 -4.48
C VAL A 108 4.05 -5.67 -4.43
N ASN A 109 3.53 -5.43 -3.24
CA ASN A 109 2.20 -4.86 -3.02
C ASN A 109 2.23 -3.38 -2.66
N LEU A 110 3.10 -2.98 -1.73
CA LEU A 110 3.27 -1.60 -1.31
C LEU A 110 4.67 -1.11 -1.67
N PHE A 111 4.74 0.18 -1.94
CA PHE A 111 5.94 0.85 -2.37
C PHE A 111 6.46 1.74 -1.26
N LEU A 112 7.27 1.13 -0.40
CA LEU A 112 7.91 1.75 0.76
C LEU A 112 9.38 1.41 0.72
N SER A 113 10.25 2.37 1.03
CA SER A 113 11.69 2.09 1.16
C SER A 113 11.91 1.12 2.31
N ASN A 114 12.49 -0.04 1.98
CA ASN A 114 12.72 -1.12 2.93
C ASN A 114 13.75 -2.13 2.43
N ARG A 115 14.19 -2.99 3.33
CA ARG A 115 14.94 -4.20 3.01
C ARG A 115 14.25 -5.38 3.68
N ALA A 116 13.89 -6.39 2.88
CA ALA A 116 13.17 -7.57 3.34
C ALA A 116 13.92 -8.87 3.01
N GLU A 117 13.87 -9.80 3.94
CA GLU A 117 14.30 -11.18 3.75
C GLU A 117 13.06 -12.06 3.57
N LEU A 118 12.94 -12.66 2.40
CA LEU A 118 11.81 -13.52 2.04
C LEU A 118 12.30 -14.96 1.93
N LYS A 119 11.44 -15.90 2.28
CA LYS A 119 11.70 -17.34 2.14
C LYS A 119 10.86 -17.89 0.99
N LEU A 120 11.50 -18.35 -0.08
CA LEU A 120 10.88 -18.99 -1.23
C LEU A 120 11.42 -20.43 -1.34
N ASN A 121 10.54 -21.42 -1.18
CA ASN A 121 10.91 -22.86 -1.27
C ASN A 121 12.20 -23.17 -0.51
N GLU A 122 12.26 -22.83 0.78
CA GLU A 122 13.41 -23.00 1.67
C GLU A 122 14.64 -22.15 1.34
N LYS A 123 14.63 -21.37 0.26
CA LYS A 123 15.72 -20.47 -0.11
C LYS A 123 15.42 -19.05 0.32
N LYS A 124 16.46 -18.38 0.80
CA LYS A 124 16.41 -16.98 1.19
C LYS A 124 16.59 -16.07 -0.02
N VAL A 125 15.69 -15.09 -0.16
CA VAL A 125 15.80 -13.99 -1.12
C VAL A 125 15.78 -12.69 -0.35
N VAL A 126 16.66 -11.78 -0.65
CA VAL A 126 16.70 -10.43 -0.08
C VAL A 126 16.29 -9.46 -1.16
N LEU A 127 15.25 -8.70 -0.91
CA LEU A 127 14.80 -7.60 -1.75
C LEU A 127 15.00 -6.29 -1.01
N GLU A 128 15.41 -5.27 -1.74
CA GLU A 128 15.50 -3.90 -1.25
C GLU A 128 14.68 -2.99 -2.16
N GLN A 129 13.88 -2.12 -1.58
CA GLN A 129 13.14 -1.08 -2.30
C GLN A 129 13.66 0.29 -1.88
N GLU A 130 13.89 1.15 -2.86
CA GLU A 130 14.18 2.56 -2.68
C GLU A 130 13.15 3.37 -3.47
N THR A 131 12.43 4.28 -2.82
CA THR A 131 11.32 4.99 -3.45
C THR A 131 11.01 6.31 -2.76
N GLY A 132 10.59 7.30 -3.54
CA GLY A 132 9.97 8.54 -3.06
C GLY A 132 8.44 8.52 -3.12
N TYR A 133 7.83 7.37 -3.45
CA TYR A 133 6.37 7.22 -3.48
C TYR A 133 5.73 7.51 -2.10
N PRO A 134 4.58 8.20 -2.01
CA PRO A 134 3.71 8.64 -3.10
C PRO A 134 4.08 10.01 -3.73
N TRP A 135 5.16 10.64 -3.32
CA TRP A 135 5.53 12.00 -3.74
C TRP A 135 6.12 12.07 -5.15
N ASN A 136 6.69 10.96 -5.63
CA ASN A 136 7.11 10.80 -7.01
C ASN A 136 6.78 9.40 -7.52
N GLY A 137 6.63 9.24 -8.84
CA GLY A 137 6.27 7.99 -9.47
C GLY A 137 7.42 6.99 -9.66
N GLY A 138 8.66 7.38 -9.34
CA GLY A 138 9.83 6.53 -9.55
C GLY A 138 10.13 5.60 -8.39
N ARG A 139 10.56 4.38 -8.70
CA ARG A 139 10.98 3.35 -7.74
C ARG A 139 12.09 2.51 -8.28
N ARG A 140 13.00 2.14 -7.40
CA ARG A 140 14.06 1.19 -7.69
C ARG A 140 13.99 0.06 -6.67
N GLY A 141 13.96 -1.17 -7.15
CA GLY A 141 14.08 -2.37 -6.33
C GLY A 141 15.31 -3.15 -6.73
N GLU A 142 16.09 -3.61 -5.76
CA GLU A 142 17.26 -4.45 -6.00
C GLU A 142 17.08 -5.84 -5.40
N ALA A 143 17.49 -6.88 -6.15
CA ALA A 143 17.61 -8.23 -5.64
C ALA A 143 19.06 -8.43 -5.12
N HIS A 144 19.21 -8.47 -3.79
CA HIS A 144 20.55 -8.55 -3.18
C HIS A 144 21.09 -9.98 -3.02
N GLN A 145 20.25 -10.99 -3.06
CA GLN A 145 20.67 -12.39 -3.05
C GLN A 145 19.83 -13.17 -4.04
N GLY A 146 20.49 -13.83 -4.97
CA GLY A 146 19.80 -14.65 -5.95
C GLY A 146 20.80 -15.42 -6.79
N ASN A 147 20.44 -16.35 -7.40
CA ASN A 147 20.66 -17.20 -8.54
C ASN A 147 19.50 -18.18 -8.50
N LEU A 148 18.30 -17.62 -8.30
CA LEU A 148 17.09 -18.38 -8.03
C LEU A 148 16.03 -18.00 -9.06
N PRO A 149 15.44 -18.97 -9.77
CA PRO A 149 14.30 -18.71 -10.61
C PRO A 149 13.06 -18.49 -9.72
N PHE A 150 12.38 -17.36 -9.88
CA PHE A 150 11.08 -17.10 -9.28
C PHE A 150 10.32 -16.04 -10.08
N THR A 151 9.02 -16.00 -9.89
CA THR A 151 8.14 -14.99 -10.45
C THR A 151 8.05 -13.79 -9.53
N MET A 152 8.36 -12.59 -10.04
CA MET A 152 8.05 -11.34 -9.38
C MET A 152 6.77 -10.76 -9.99
N ASN A 153 5.76 -10.55 -9.14
CA ASN A 153 4.50 -9.92 -9.50
C ASN A 153 4.51 -8.49 -8.93
N ILE A 154 4.62 -7.49 -9.81
CA ILE A 154 4.68 -6.07 -9.44
C ILE A 154 3.29 -5.48 -9.57
N ARG A 155 2.75 -4.94 -8.49
CA ARG A 155 1.45 -4.28 -8.54
C ARG A 155 1.52 -3.03 -9.41
N ILE A 156 0.62 -2.95 -10.38
CA ILE A 156 0.32 -1.70 -11.10
C ILE A 156 -0.95 -1.13 -10.48
N PRO A 157 -0.88 0.00 -9.74
CA PRO A 157 -2.02 0.56 -9.04
C PRO A 157 -3.23 0.82 -9.95
N GLY A 158 -4.43 0.71 -9.38
CA GLY A 158 -5.66 0.94 -10.12
C GLY A 158 -5.75 2.33 -10.73
N TRP A 159 -5.29 3.34 -10.02
CA TRP A 159 -5.27 4.72 -10.51
C TRP A 159 -4.39 4.91 -11.76
N VAL A 160 -3.28 4.18 -11.90
CA VAL A 160 -2.46 4.16 -13.13
C VAL A 160 -3.21 3.50 -14.28
N ARG A 161 -4.06 2.52 -13.97
CA ARG A 161 -4.87 1.77 -14.95
C ARG A 161 -6.21 2.42 -15.26
N GLY A 162 -6.42 3.70 -14.89
CA GLY A 162 -7.65 4.44 -15.13
C GLY A 162 -8.81 4.08 -14.20
N SER A 163 -8.57 3.36 -13.10
CA SER A 163 -9.60 3.01 -12.13
C SER A 163 -9.51 3.90 -10.89
N VAL A 164 -10.52 4.72 -10.65
CA VAL A 164 -10.59 5.58 -9.43
C VAL A 164 -10.69 4.71 -8.18
N LEU A 165 -11.63 3.76 -8.21
CA LEU A 165 -11.88 2.74 -7.20
C LEU A 165 -12.16 1.42 -7.93
N PRO A 166 -11.99 0.26 -7.28
CA PRO A 166 -12.38 -1.02 -7.86
C PRO A 166 -13.92 -1.23 -7.81
N SER A 167 -14.68 -0.27 -8.30
CA SER A 167 -16.14 -0.26 -8.39
C SER A 167 -16.57 0.64 -9.55
N ASP A 168 -17.86 0.65 -9.85
CA ASP A 168 -18.52 1.48 -10.87
C ASP A 168 -19.10 2.79 -10.32
N LEU A 169 -18.90 3.08 -9.02
CA LEU A 169 -19.47 4.26 -8.37
C LEU A 169 -18.80 5.58 -8.83
N TYR A 170 -17.54 5.52 -9.26
CA TYR A 170 -16.78 6.69 -9.68
C TYR A 170 -15.97 6.39 -10.92
N SER A 171 -15.90 7.37 -11.83
CA SER A 171 -15.02 7.38 -12.98
C SER A 171 -14.27 8.71 -13.05
N TYR A 172 -13.16 8.75 -13.74
CA TYR A 172 -12.52 10.03 -14.08
C TYR A 172 -13.39 10.80 -15.04
N ALA A 173 -13.45 12.13 -14.87
CA ALA A 173 -14.21 13.02 -15.77
C ALA A 173 -13.56 13.09 -17.16
N ASP A 174 -12.25 12.97 -17.23
CA ASP A 174 -11.45 12.99 -18.44
C ASP A 174 -10.89 11.59 -18.74
N ASP A 175 -10.62 11.30 -20.01
CA ASP A 175 -9.90 10.09 -20.45
C ASP A 175 -8.42 10.17 -20.08
N LEU A 176 -8.14 10.28 -18.79
CA LEU A 176 -6.78 10.33 -18.28
C LEU A 176 -6.11 8.95 -18.46
N LYS A 177 -5.26 8.84 -19.45
CA LYS A 177 -4.42 7.66 -19.67
C LYS A 177 -3.06 7.91 -19.03
N LEU A 178 -2.93 7.48 -17.78
CA LEU A 178 -1.63 7.39 -17.12
C LEU A 178 -0.90 6.18 -17.66
N GLY A 179 0.41 6.30 -17.80
CA GLY A 179 1.28 5.23 -18.23
C GLY A 179 2.08 4.63 -17.07
N TYR A 180 2.66 3.47 -17.34
CA TYR A 180 3.70 2.92 -16.48
C TYR A 180 4.78 2.27 -17.35
N ARG A 181 6.01 2.26 -16.83
CA ARG A 181 7.12 1.51 -17.41
C ARG A 181 7.80 0.69 -16.33
N VAL A 182 8.17 -0.51 -16.68
CA VAL A 182 8.96 -1.38 -15.81
C VAL A 182 10.22 -1.79 -16.56
N LEU A 183 11.36 -1.55 -15.94
CA LEU A 183 12.66 -1.93 -16.51
C LEU A 183 13.32 -2.97 -15.60
N VAL A 184 14.04 -3.89 -16.22
CA VAL A 184 14.92 -4.83 -15.51
C VAL A 184 16.33 -4.62 -16.07
N ASN A 185 17.25 -4.15 -15.23
CA ASN A 185 18.61 -3.81 -15.60
C ASN A 185 18.68 -2.77 -16.73
N GLY A 186 17.77 -1.80 -16.74
CA GLY A 186 17.69 -0.76 -17.78
C GLY A 186 16.94 -1.16 -19.05
N GLU A 187 16.55 -2.42 -19.21
CA GLU A 187 15.76 -2.89 -20.35
C GLU A 187 14.26 -2.93 -19.99
N GLU A 188 13.45 -2.34 -20.86
CA GLU A 188 11.99 -2.31 -20.63
C GLU A 188 11.39 -3.72 -20.75
N VAL A 189 10.61 -4.08 -19.77
CA VAL A 189 9.91 -5.37 -19.71
C VAL A 189 8.43 -5.16 -19.96
N THR A 190 7.95 -5.80 -21.03
CA THR A 190 6.52 -5.92 -21.31
C THR A 190 6.05 -7.30 -20.87
N GLY A 191 4.86 -7.39 -20.30
CA GLY A 191 4.32 -8.66 -19.82
C GLY A 191 2.80 -8.62 -19.67
N GLU A 192 2.23 -9.78 -19.39
CA GLU A 192 0.81 -9.91 -19.11
C GLU A 192 0.48 -9.23 -17.76
N LEU A 193 -0.50 -8.34 -17.79
CA LEU A 193 -1.08 -7.77 -16.58
C LEU A 193 -2.19 -8.69 -16.07
N ARG A 194 -1.87 -9.51 -15.08
CA ARG A 194 -2.83 -10.46 -14.49
C ARG A 194 -3.30 -9.99 -13.14
N LYS A 195 -4.62 -9.79 -12.98
CA LYS A 195 -5.22 -9.29 -11.73
C LYS A 195 -4.53 -8.03 -11.18
N GLY A 196 -4.08 -7.15 -12.10
CA GLY A 196 -3.41 -5.91 -11.75
C GLY A 196 -1.94 -6.04 -11.36
N TYR A 197 -1.33 -7.18 -11.59
CA TYR A 197 0.11 -7.42 -11.42
C TYR A 197 0.80 -7.65 -12.76
N LEU A 198 1.90 -6.92 -13.00
CA LEU A 198 2.84 -7.26 -14.06
C LEU A 198 3.68 -8.45 -13.59
N ARG A 199 3.64 -9.52 -14.35
CA ARG A 199 4.33 -10.77 -14.02
C ARG A 199 5.66 -10.86 -14.75
N ILE A 200 6.76 -11.08 -14.02
CA ILE A 200 8.11 -11.23 -14.53
C ILE A 200 8.66 -12.57 -14.06
N ASP A 201 8.73 -13.54 -14.97
CA ASP A 201 9.35 -14.85 -14.75
C ASP A 201 10.81 -14.79 -15.14
N ARG A 202 11.73 -14.97 -14.17
CA ARG A 202 13.16 -14.82 -14.43
C ARG A 202 14.00 -15.62 -13.45
N LYS A 203 15.21 -15.99 -13.86
CA LYS A 203 16.28 -16.41 -12.95
C LYS A 203 17.00 -15.16 -12.47
N TRP A 204 16.64 -14.73 -11.28
CA TRP A 204 17.17 -13.51 -10.67
C TRP A 204 18.60 -13.72 -10.18
N LYS A 205 19.46 -12.73 -10.40
CA LYS A 205 20.85 -12.71 -9.96
C LYS A 205 21.03 -11.62 -8.91
N LYS A 206 22.09 -11.76 -8.10
CA LYS A 206 22.50 -10.70 -7.18
C LYS A 206 22.81 -9.42 -7.96
N GLY A 207 22.24 -8.30 -7.55
CA GLY A 207 22.41 -6.99 -8.20
C GLY A 207 21.46 -6.74 -9.38
N ASP A 208 20.52 -7.66 -9.69
CA ASP A 208 19.46 -7.34 -10.65
C ASP A 208 18.59 -6.21 -10.09
N VAL A 209 18.34 -5.21 -10.91
CA VAL A 209 17.58 -4.00 -10.57
C VAL A 209 16.25 -4.01 -11.33
N VAL A 210 15.18 -3.72 -10.62
CA VAL A 210 13.87 -3.50 -11.21
C VAL A 210 13.48 -2.05 -10.96
N GLU A 211 13.19 -1.30 -12.01
CA GLU A 211 12.71 0.06 -11.93
C GLU A 211 11.25 0.11 -12.38
N VAL A 212 10.45 0.82 -11.62
CA VAL A 212 9.02 1.03 -11.92
C VAL A 212 8.74 2.52 -11.95
N HIS A 213 8.18 2.98 -13.04
CA HIS A 213 7.82 4.39 -13.23
C HIS A 213 6.31 4.47 -13.48
N PHE A 214 5.66 5.40 -12.80
CA PHE A 214 4.28 5.80 -13.04
C PHE A 214 4.26 7.25 -13.47
N ASP A 215 3.47 7.57 -14.52
CA ASP A 215 3.28 8.93 -15.03
C ASP A 215 2.39 9.78 -14.13
#